data_efc55fb37b0a153e7884503ac2957d9e
#
_entry.id   efc55fb37b0a153e7884503ac2957d9e
#
_cell.length_a   1.000
_cell.length_b   1.000
_cell.length_c   1.000
_cell.angle_alpha   90.00
_cell.angle_beta   90.00
_cell.angle_gamma   90.00
#
_symmetry.space_group_name_H-M   'P 1'
#
loop_
_entity.id
_entity.type
_entity.pdbx_description
1 polymer ?
#
loop_
_entity_poly.entity_id
_entity_poly.type
_entity_poly.pdbx_seq_one_letter_code
_entity_poly.pdbx_strand_id
1 'polypeptide(L)'
;SLSLFSLEAMFSSHEIDAVPKAADEYRVLLIGDSSTWGYLLPPGQTLAAYLNQTTLTLPDNRHVRAYNLGYPVMSLTKDLLLLSQGMRYQPDMVIWLVTLESFPLDKQLYPPLLLHNPEAVRELIAEYDLPLDTNDPGFINAGPLGRTIIGSRRTLADWLRLQFYGMLWAATGIDQYIPASFTPRMEDLPPDENFHELEPPHLNFDQLAIDVLQAGQQAVGQVPLVIINEPMFISQGKNSHIRYNYYYPRWAYDDYRLLMAESSAANGWRYLDLWDAIPASEFTNSAVHMSSSGTAQLADLLCEVILANAVDLP
;
A
#
# COMPACT_ATOMS: atom_id res chain seq x y z
N SER A 1 19.71 13.20 5.80
CA SER A 1 18.40 12.59 5.60
C SER A 1 18.59 11.19 5.05
N LEU A 2 17.89 10.22 5.63
CA LEU A 2 17.80 8.88 5.09
C LEU A 2 17.08 8.94 3.75
N SER A 3 17.65 8.36 2.70
CA SER A 3 16.96 8.19 1.44
C SER A 3 16.10 6.92 1.53
N LEU A 4 14.83 7.09 1.87
CA LEU A 4 13.82 6.05 1.77
C LEU A 4 13.40 5.79 0.31
N PHE A 5 14.17 6.27 -0.66
CA PHE A 5 13.84 6.20 -2.09
C PHE A 5 14.68 5.17 -2.84
N SER A 6 15.67 4.53 -2.19
CA SER A 6 16.42 3.43 -2.78
C SER A 6 15.68 2.12 -2.54
N LEU A 7 15.02 1.61 -3.56
CA LEU A 7 14.27 0.36 -3.52
C LEU A 7 15.13 -0.81 -2.99
N GLU A 8 16.34 -0.95 -3.53
CA GLU A 8 17.29 -2.00 -3.13
C GLU A 8 17.70 -1.88 -1.66
N ALA A 9 18.03 -0.66 -1.19
CA ALA A 9 18.41 -0.44 0.20
C ALA A 9 17.22 -0.67 1.17
N MET A 10 16.01 -0.34 0.77
CA MET A 10 14.80 -0.59 1.56
C MET A 10 14.59 -2.08 1.76
N PHE A 11 14.61 -2.87 0.70
CA PHE A 11 14.40 -4.31 0.81
C PHE A 11 15.51 -5.00 1.57
N SER A 12 16.78 -4.67 1.34
CA SER A 12 17.90 -5.25 2.11
C SER A 12 17.96 -4.83 3.58
N SER A 13 17.18 -3.82 3.97
CA SER A 13 17.02 -3.42 5.38
C SER A 13 15.72 -3.99 6.01
N HIS A 14 14.87 -4.59 5.21
CA HIS A 14 13.60 -5.13 5.68
C HIS A 14 13.78 -6.53 6.28
N GLU A 15 12.99 -6.86 7.31
CA GLU A 15 13.07 -8.18 7.97
C GLU A 15 12.82 -9.36 7.02
N ILE A 16 12.08 -9.17 5.94
CA ILE A 16 11.79 -10.21 4.94
C ILE A 16 13.07 -10.69 4.22
N ASP A 17 14.05 -9.81 4.04
CA ASP A 17 15.34 -10.15 3.44
C ASP A 17 16.27 -10.88 4.42
N ALA A 18 16.15 -10.52 5.70
CA ALA A 18 17.01 -11.08 6.75
C ALA A 18 16.61 -12.49 7.19
N VAL A 19 15.36 -12.90 6.96
CA VAL A 19 14.81 -14.17 7.47
C VAL A 19 14.40 -15.08 6.31
N PRO A 20 15.13 -16.17 6.04
CA PRO A 20 14.70 -17.18 5.09
C PRO A 20 13.32 -17.73 5.43
N LYS A 21 12.49 -17.99 4.41
CA LYS A 21 11.17 -18.57 4.62
C LYS A 21 11.30 -19.96 5.27
N ALA A 22 10.65 -20.15 6.43
CA ALA A 22 10.59 -21.44 7.11
C ALA A 22 9.67 -22.40 6.37
N ALA A 23 9.89 -23.71 6.54
CA ALA A 23 9.08 -24.74 5.85
C ALA A 23 7.61 -24.76 6.31
N ASP A 24 7.34 -24.31 7.53
CA ASP A 24 6.01 -24.19 8.15
C ASP A 24 5.47 -22.76 8.13
N GLU A 25 6.10 -21.85 7.36
CA GLU A 25 5.64 -20.46 7.21
C GLU A 25 4.65 -20.34 6.05
N TYR A 26 3.51 -19.73 6.31
CA TYR A 26 2.61 -19.16 5.31
C TYR A 26 2.86 -17.66 5.22
N ARG A 27 3.60 -17.27 4.20
CA ARG A 27 4.09 -15.88 4.03
C ARG A 27 3.06 -15.02 3.36
N VAL A 28 2.63 -13.94 4.04
CA VAL A 28 1.67 -12.96 3.53
C VAL A 28 2.37 -11.61 3.33
N LEU A 29 2.26 -11.02 2.14
CA LEU A 29 2.70 -9.66 1.89
C LEU A 29 1.52 -8.70 2.01
N LEU A 30 1.68 -7.62 2.76
CA LEU A 30 0.75 -6.50 2.81
C LEU A 30 1.29 -5.37 1.94
N ILE A 31 0.55 -4.98 0.93
CA ILE A 31 0.87 -3.88 0.01
C ILE A 31 -0.17 -2.78 0.20
N GLY A 32 0.23 -1.53 0.12
CA GLY A 32 -0.66 -0.38 0.25
C GLY A 32 0.09 0.91 0.57
N ASP A 33 -0.64 1.87 1.08
CA ASP A 33 -0.16 3.22 1.36
C ASP A 33 0.30 3.44 2.81
N SER A 34 0.17 4.67 3.30
CA SER A 34 0.53 5.07 4.66
C SER A 34 -0.32 4.41 5.75
N SER A 35 -1.54 3.96 5.43
CA SER A 35 -2.37 3.21 6.37
C SER A 35 -1.81 1.81 6.60
N THR A 36 -1.44 1.12 5.54
CA THR A 36 -0.76 -0.18 5.58
C THR A 36 0.62 -0.06 6.24
N TRP A 37 1.37 0.99 5.90
CA TRP A 37 2.68 1.27 6.53
C TRP A 37 2.57 1.44 8.04
N GLY A 38 1.45 1.98 8.55
CA GLY A 38 1.20 2.18 9.97
C GLY A 38 1.58 3.60 10.44
N TYR A 39 1.17 4.63 9.68
CA TYR A 39 1.43 6.02 10.05
C TYR A 39 0.84 6.37 11.41
N LEU A 40 1.63 6.98 12.29
CA LEU A 40 1.33 7.29 13.69
C LEU A 40 1.15 6.06 14.62
N LEU A 41 1.52 4.86 14.17
CA LEU A 41 1.46 3.66 15.00
C LEU A 41 2.85 3.23 15.46
N PRO A 42 3.03 2.82 16.73
CA PRO A 42 4.25 2.12 17.15
C PRO A 42 4.45 0.83 16.34
N PRO A 43 5.69 0.35 16.15
CA PRO A 43 5.99 -0.85 15.36
C PRO A 43 5.17 -2.08 15.73
N GLY A 44 4.91 -2.28 17.04
CA GLY A 44 4.09 -3.39 17.54
C GLY A 44 2.58 -3.23 17.35
N GLN A 45 2.11 -2.14 16.74
CA GLN A 45 0.69 -1.82 16.54
C GLN A 45 0.34 -1.60 15.06
N THR A 46 1.25 -1.90 14.14
CA THR A 46 0.97 -1.90 12.71
C THR A 46 0.11 -3.10 12.32
N LEU A 47 -0.52 -3.05 11.16
CA LEU A 47 -1.39 -4.12 10.67
C LEU A 47 -0.67 -5.49 10.63
N ALA A 48 0.56 -5.52 10.08
CA ALA A 48 1.37 -6.73 10.08
C ALA A 48 1.72 -7.21 11.49
N ALA A 49 2.02 -6.29 12.41
CA ALA A 49 2.32 -6.65 13.79
C ALA A 49 1.11 -7.29 14.48
N TYR A 50 -0.09 -6.75 14.31
CA TYR A 50 -1.30 -7.35 14.86
C TYR A 50 -1.58 -8.73 14.26
N LEU A 51 -1.51 -8.88 12.93
CA LEU A 51 -1.64 -10.19 12.30
C LEU A 51 -0.64 -11.22 12.85
N ASN A 52 0.61 -10.83 13.05
CA ASN A 52 1.63 -11.70 13.61
C ASN A 52 1.40 -12.04 15.08
N GLN A 53 0.76 -11.16 15.85
CA GLN A 53 0.40 -11.39 17.27
C GLN A 53 -0.73 -12.40 17.41
N THR A 54 -1.60 -12.58 16.42
CA THR A 54 -2.67 -13.59 16.47
C THR A 54 -2.13 -15.02 16.45
N THR A 55 -0.87 -15.22 16.06
CA THR A 55 -0.27 -16.56 15.89
C THR A 55 -1.13 -17.49 15.05
N LEU A 56 -1.76 -16.94 14.00
CA LEU A 56 -2.70 -17.65 13.14
C LEU A 56 -2.04 -18.88 12.51
N THR A 57 -2.68 -20.01 12.68
CA THR A 57 -2.23 -21.30 12.10
C THR A 57 -3.29 -21.81 11.13
N LEU A 58 -2.87 -22.19 9.95
CA LEU A 58 -3.73 -22.74 8.91
C LEU A 58 -4.06 -24.21 9.17
N PRO A 59 -5.10 -24.76 8.52
CA PRO A 59 -5.48 -26.18 8.66
C PRO A 59 -4.37 -27.17 8.30
N ASP A 60 -3.41 -26.78 7.45
CA ASP A 60 -2.24 -27.56 7.07
C ASP A 60 -1.04 -27.44 8.05
N ASN A 61 -1.25 -26.78 9.19
CA ASN A 61 -0.29 -26.47 10.25
C ASN A 61 0.79 -25.44 9.87
N ARG A 62 0.67 -24.72 8.77
CA ARG A 62 1.55 -23.58 8.51
C ARG A 62 1.16 -22.39 9.37
N HIS A 63 2.17 -21.66 9.85
CA HIS A 63 1.99 -20.44 10.64
C HIS A 63 1.99 -19.21 9.75
N VAL A 64 0.95 -18.38 9.85
CA VAL A 64 0.86 -17.15 9.08
C VAL A 64 1.90 -16.15 9.60
N ARG A 65 2.69 -15.61 8.68
CA ARG A 65 3.59 -14.49 8.93
C ARG A 65 3.38 -13.39 7.90
N ALA A 66 2.91 -12.24 8.39
CA ALA A 66 2.66 -11.06 7.58
C ALA A 66 3.88 -10.14 7.55
N TYR A 67 4.23 -9.63 6.37
CA TYR A 67 5.30 -8.68 6.13
C TYR A 67 4.71 -7.39 5.56
N ASN A 68 5.06 -6.27 6.19
CA ASN A 68 4.56 -4.96 5.82
C ASN A 68 5.42 -4.34 4.71
N LEU A 69 4.92 -4.34 3.49
CA LEU A 69 5.49 -3.63 2.35
C LEU A 69 4.69 -2.36 2.01
N GLY A 70 3.81 -1.90 2.90
CA GLY A 70 3.13 -0.61 2.77
C GLY A 70 4.15 0.54 2.70
N TYR A 71 3.87 1.52 1.85
CA TYR A 71 4.72 2.68 1.68
C TYR A 71 3.87 3.95 1.49
N PRO A 72 4.20 5.06 2.18
CA PRO A 72 3.44 6.30 2.06
C PRO A 72 3.25 6.75 0.62
N VAL A 73 2.20 7.56 0.40
CA VAL A 73 1.71 8.03 -0.88
C VAL A 73 0.87 6.99 -1.63
N MET A 74 -0.34 7.41 -2.01
CA MET A 74 -1.31 6.59 -2.72
C MET A 74 -1.00 6.59 -4.22
N SER A 75 -0.60 5.44 -4.76
CA SER A 75 -0.38 5.19 -6.19
C SER A 75 -0.28 3.69 -6.44
N LEU A 76 -1.11 3.16 -7.31
CA LEU A 76 -1.08 1.75 -7.68
C LEU A 76 0.24 1.34 -8.32
N THR A 77 0.87 2.21 -9.11
CA THR A 77 2.16 1.93 -9.75
C THR A 77 3.28 1.79 -8.73
N LYS A 78 3.27 2.63 -7.65
CA LYS A 78 4.19 2.47 -6.53
C LYS A 78 3.98 1.12 -5.84
N ASP A 79 2.72 0.74 -5.63
CA ASP A 79 2.38 -0.53 -5.00
C ASP A 79 2.79 -1.73 -5.89
N LEU A 80 2.56 -1.64 -7.20
CA LEU A 80 2.99 -2.66 -8.17
C LEU A 80 4.52 -2.84 -8.15
N LEU A 81 5.28 -1.74 -8.05
CA LEU A 81 6.74 -1.81 -7.93
C LEU A 81 7.16 -2.59 -6.67
N LEU A 82 6.53 -2.30 -5.54
CA LEU A 82 6.81 -3.00 -4.28
C LEU A 82 6.36 -4.46 -4.33
N LEU A 83 5.21 -4.74 -4.93
CA LEU A 83 4.70 -6.09 -5.16
C LEU A 83 5.68 -6.91 -6.00
N SER A 84 6.07 -6.41 -7.18
CA SER A 84 7.03 -7.09 -8.07
C SER A 84 8.34 -7.44 -7.35
N GLN A 85 8.88 -6.51 -6.57
CA GLN A 85 10.07 -6.76 -5.76
C GLN A 85 9.82 -7.76 -4.63
N GLY A 86 8.64 -7.72 -4.03
CA GLY A 86 8.22 -8.61 -2.95
C GLY A 86 8.08 -10.06 -3.38
N MET A 87 7.71 -10.32 -4.64
CA MET A 87 7.52 -11.69 -5.16
C MET A 87 8.77 -12.56 -5.10
N ARG A 88 9.97 -11.97 -5.12
CA ARG A 88 11.24 -12.72 -4.95
C ARG A 88 11.37 -13.44 -3.61
N TYR A 89 10.59 -13.04 -2.61
CA TYR A 89 10.57 -13.66 -1.28
C TYR A 89 9.56 -14.80 -1.14
N GLN A 90 9.00 -15.27 -2.26
CA GLN A 90 8.13 -16.45 -2.34
C GLN A 90 6.92 -16.36 -1.38
N PRO A 91 6.09 -15.32 -1.47
CA PRO A 91 4.87 -15.25 -0.67
C PRO A 91 3.90 -16.39 -1.04
N ASP A 92 3.07 -16.79 -0.08
CA ASP A 92 1.95 -17.70 -0.29
C ASP A 92 0.65 -16.93 -0.57
N MET A 93 0.61 -15.65 -0.19
CA MET A 93 -0.52 -14.75 -0.43
C MET A 93 -0.05 -13.30 -0.47
N VAL A 94 -0.73 -12.50 -1.26
CA VAL A 94 -0.61 -11.03 -1.25
C VAL A 94 -1.95 -10.42 -0.91
N ILE A 95 -1.96 -9.44 0.00
CA ILE A 95 -3.10 -8.58 0.31
C ILE A 95 -2.73 -7.17 -0.13
N TRP A 96 -3.49 -6.62 -1.07
CA TRP A 96 -3.28 -5.29 -1.61
C TRP A 96 -4.42 -4.37 -1.18
N LEU A 97 -4.13 -3.46 -0.23
CA LEU A 97 -5.09 -2.47 0.24
C LEU A 97 -5.03 -1.26 -0.71
N VAL A 98 -6.19 -0.88 -1.21
CA VAL A 98 -6.35 0.21 -2.19
C VAL A 98 -7.52 1.10 -1.82
N THR A 99 -7.49 2.35 -2.29
CA THR A 99 -8.61 3.29 -2.18
C THR A 99 -8.65 4.17 -3.42
N LEU A 100 -9.76 4.85 -3.70
CA LEU A 100 -9.93 5.64 -4.93
C LEU A 100 -8.78 6.62 -5.20
N GLU A 101 -8.18 7.22 -4.17
CA GLU A 101 -7.05 8.16 -4.29
C GLU A 101 -5.79 7.53 -4.88
N SER A 102 -5.69 6.20 -4.91
CA SER A 102 -4.58 5.47 -5.51
C SER A 102 -4.69 5.33 -7.03
N PHE A 103 -5.87 5.63 -7.62
CA PHE A 103 -6.20 5.32 -9.01
C PHE A 103 -5.97 6.44 -10.03
N PRO A 104 -6.03 7.75 -9.71
CA PRO A 104 -5.88 8.78 -10.74
C PRO A 104 -4.63 8.58 -11.57
N LEU A 105 -4.79 8.59 -12.91
CA LEU A 105 -3.72 8.25 -13.85
C LEU A 105 -2.57 9.28 -13.81
N ASP A 106 -2.90 10.55 -13.61
CA ASP A 106 -1.93 11.64 -13.48
C ASP A 106 -1.05 11.53 -12.23
N LYS A 107 -1.48 10.75 -11.24
CA LYS A 107 -0.75 10.54 -9.98
C LYS A 107 0.11 9.27 -9.97
N GLN A 108 0.09 8.47 -11.03
CA GLN A 108 0.75 7.17 -11.00
C GLN A 108 2.27 7.29 -10.84
N LEU A 109 2.92 8.24 -11.48
CA LEU A 109 4.38 8.38 -11.49
C LEU A 109 4.94 9.42 -10.52
N TYR A 110 4.10 10.17 -9.80
CA TYR A 110 4.56 11.24 -8.93
C TYR A 110 5.23 10.79 -7.60
N PRO A 111 5.02 9.57 -7.05
CA PRO A 111 5.66 9.18 -5.79
C PRO A 111 7.18 9.25 -5.88
N PRO A 112 7.86 9.83 -4.86
CA PRO A 112 9.32 9.96 -4.86
C PRO A 112 10.04 8.61 -5.03
N LEU A 113 9.45 7.51 -4.55
CA LEU A 113 10.01 6.16 -4.74
C LEU A 113 10.14 5.83 -6.23
N LEU A 114 9.13 6.14 -7.05
CA LEU A 114 9.16 5.89 -8.49
C LEU A 114 10.13 6.83 -9.20
N LEU A 115 10.12 8.12 -8.84
CA LEU A 115 10.99 9.11 -9.45
C LEU A 115 12.49 8.80 -9.25
N HIS A 116 12.83 8.18 -8.14
CA HIS A 116 14.21 7.79 -7.82
C HIS A 116 14.61 6.41 -8.36
N ASN A 117 13.66 5.61 -8.87
CA ASN A 117 13.92 4.27 -9.44
C ASN A 117 13.41 4.15 -10.89
N PRO A 118 13.76 5.09 -11.79
CA PRO A 118 13.16 5.18 -13.13
C PRO A 118 13.43 3.95 -14.00
N GLU A 119 14.54 3.25 -13.81
CA GLU A 119 14.86 2.05 -14.60
C GLU A 119 13.87 0.93 -14.24
N ALA A 120 13.65 0.66 -12.96
CA ALA A 120 12.69 -0.35 -12.51
C ALA A 120 11.24 0.01 -12.92
N VAL A 121 10.89 1.31 -12.92
CA VAL A 121 9.55 1.75 -13.36
C VAL A 121 9.39 1.54 -14.87
N ARG A 122 10.39 1.85 -15.67
CA ARG A 122 10.37 1.60 -17.15
C ARG A 122 10.26 0.11 -17.45
N GLU A 123 10.94 -0.74 -16.68
CA GLU A 123 10.82 -2.19 -16.80
C GLU A 123 9.39 -2.64 -16.53
N LEU A 124 8.75 -2.16 -15.46
CA LEU A 124 7.33 -2.45 -15.17
C LEU A 124 6.39 -1.98 -16.29
N ILE A 125 6.58 -0.74 -16.76
CA ILE A 125 5.75 -0.20 -17.85
C ILE A 125 5.86 -1.08 -19.09
N ALA A 126 7.09 -1.50 -19.44
CA ALA A 126 7.34 -2.33 -20.63
C ALA A 126 6.86 -3.79 -20.43
N GLU A 127 7.00 -4.36 -19.24
CA GLU A 127 6.62 -5.74 -18.93
C GLU A 127 5.10 -5.93 -18.98
N TYR A 128 4.34 -4.94 -18.47
CA TYR A 128 2.89 -5.02 -18.35
C TYR A 128 2.12 -4.14 -19.35
N ASP A 129 2.83 -3.50 -20.29
CA ASP A 129 2.24 -2.59 -21.30
C ASP A 129 1.35 -1.50 -20.67
N LEU A 130 1.86 -0.86 -19.59
CA LEU A 130 1.10 0.14 -18.86
C LEU A 130 1.01 1.46 -19.65
N PRO A 131 -0.14 2.15 -19.66
CA PRO A 131 -0.34 3.42 -20.36
C PRO A 131 0.29 4.60 -19.60
N LEU A 132 1.58 4.49 -19.24
CA LEU A 132 2.33 5.47 -18.46
C LEU A 132 3.54 5.98 -19.25
N ASP A 133 3.93 7.24 -19.01
CA ASP A 133 5.06 7.87 -19.75
C ASP A 133 6.41 7.35 -19.24
N THR A 134 7.11 6.59 -20.07
CA THR A 134 8.48 6.11 -19.78
C THR A 134 9.53 7.23 -19.74
N ASN A 135 9.18 8.43 -20.19
CA ASN A 135 10.06 9.60 -20.22
C ASN A 135 9.57 10.72 -19.31
N ASP A 136 8.78 10.39 -18.30
CA ASP A 136 8.26 11.38 -17.34
C ASP A 136 9.37 12.33 -16.89
N PRO A 137 9.17 13.66 -16.98
CA PRO A 137 10.18 14.66 -16.67
C PRO A 137 10.57 14.67 -15.17
N GLY A 138 9.76 14.09 -14.31
CA GLY A 138 10.06 13.91 -12.89
C GLY A 138 11.12 12.85 -12.60
N PHE A 139 11.40 11.94 -13.54
CA PHE A 139 12.37 10.87 -13.32
C PHE A 139 13.79 11.39 -13.07
N ILE A 140 14.38 10.93 -11.98
CA ILE A 140 15.76 11.25 -11.58
C ILE A 140 16.71 10.24 -12.20
N ASN A 141 17.10 10.51 -13.45
CA ASN A 141 18.00 9.62 -14.19
C ASN A 141 19.44 9.74 -13.69
N ALA A 142 20.08 8.59 -13.43
CA ALA A 142 21.50 8.57 -13.10
C ALA A 142 22.34 9.00 -14.31
N GLY A 143 23.05 10.13 -14.21
CA GLY A 143 24.02 10.54 -15.22
C GLY A 143 25.18 9.54 -15.35
N PRO A 144 26.03 9.65 -16.38
CA PRO A 144 27.15 8.73 -16.61
C PRO A 144 28.08 8.52 -15.39
N LEU A 145 28.27 9.56 -14.57
CA LEU A 145 29.01 9.48 -13.31
C LEU A 145 28.22 8.76 -12.22
N GLY A 146 26.88 8.77 -12.24
CA GLY A 146 26.02 8.09 -11.30
C GLY A 146 26.16 6.56 -11.34
N ARG A 147 26.55 6.02 -12.50
CA ARG A 147 26.80 4.58 -12.74
C ARG A 147 28.19 4.11 -12.28
N THR A 148 29.00 4.99 -11.71
CA THR A 148 30.31 4.65 -11.14
C THR A 148 30.23 4.51 -9.62
N ILE A 149 31.23 3.84 -9.02
CA ILE A 149 31.36 3.73 -7.55
C ILE A 149 31.35 5.12 -6.90
N ILE A 150 31.93 6.13 -7.54
CA ILE A 150 31.94 7.52 -7.06
C ILE A 150 30.54 8.14 -7.13
N GLY A 151 29.79 7.86 -8.18
CA GLY A 151 28.40 8.29 -8.32
C GLY A 151 27.46 7.58 -7.33
N SER A 152 27.67 6.29 -7.10
CA SER A 152 26.88 5.46 -6.17
C SER A 152 27.24 5.70 -4.69
N ARG A 153 28.18 6.58 -4.37
CA ARG A 153 28.61 6.85 -2.98
C ARG A 153 27.46 7.27 -2.04
N ARG A 154 26.44 7.97 -2.55
CA ARG A 154 25.26 8.35 -1.76
C ARG A 154 24.40 7.12 -1.46
N THR A 155 24.09 6.31 -2.47
CA THR A 155 23.34 5.06 -2.30
C THR A 155 24.01 4.13 -1.31
N LEU A 156 25.35 3.96 -1.42
CA LEU A 156 26.13 3.17 -0.48
C LEU A 156 26.11 3.77 0.94
N ALA A 157 26.23 5.10 1.05
CA ALA A 157 26.16 5.78 2.34
C ALA A 157 24.74 5.68 2.95
N ASP A 158 23.71 5.78 2.14
CA ASP A 158 22.32 5.62 2.60
C ASP A 158 22.04 4.18 3.01
N TRP A 159 22.55 3.20 2.29
CA TRP A 159 22.49 1.80 2.68
C TRP A 159 23.17 1.54 4.04
N LEU A 160 24.39 2.03 4.23
CA LEU A 160 25.10 1.91 5.51
C LEU A 160 24.36 2.62 6.66
N ARG A 161 23.79 3.78 6.39
CA ARG A 161 22.97 4.51 7.37
C ARG A 161 21.72 3.72 7.74
N LEU A 162 21.00 3.17 6.76
CA LEU A 162 19.81 2.34 7.01
C LEU A 162 20.15 1.12 7.87
N GLN A 163 21.28 0.44 7.61
CA GLN A 163 21.72 -0.67 8.46
C GLN A 163 22.00 -0.20 9.89
N PHE A 164 22.70 0.93 10.05
CA PHE A 164 22.99 1.49 11.38
C PHE A 164 21.73 1.94 12.12
N TYR A 165 20.83 2.66 11.45
CA TYR A 165 19.56 3.06 12.03
C TYR A 165 18.66 1.86 12.31
N GLY A 166 18.63 0.85 11.44
CA GLY A 166 17.90 -0.39 11.66
C GLY A 166 18.34 -1.09 12.95
N MET A 167 19.64 -1.10 13.26
CA MET A 167 20.14 -1.61 14.54
C MET A 167 19.66 -0.75 15.73
N LEU A 168 19.66 0.59 15.60
CA LEU A 168 19.17 1.48 16.64
C LEU A 168 17.66 1.32 16.84
N TRP A 169 16.88 1.20 15.79
CA TRP A 169 15.44 0.96 15.87
C TRP A 169 15.13 -0.39 16.50
N ALA A 170 15.84 -1.45 16.11
CA ALA A 170 15.70 -2.75 16.74
C ALA A 170 16.05 -2.72 18.25
N ALA A 171 17.05 -1.93 18.66
CA ALA A 171 17.45 -1.80 20.05
C ALA A 171 16.51 -0.92 20.88
N THR A 172 15.86 0.07 20.28
CA THR A 172 15.02 1.07 20.98
C THR A 172 13.53 0.86 20.75
N GLY A 173 13.12 0.11 19.73
CA GLY A 173 11.73 -0.03 19.28
C GLY A 173 11.15 1.24 18.66
N ILE A 174 12.00 2.23 18.33
CA ILE A 174 11.56 3.52 17.77
C ILE A 174 12.03 3.60 16.33
N ASP A 175 11.08 3.51 15.39
CA ASP A 175 11.31 3.60 13.95
C ASP A 175 10.75 4.87 13.32
N GLN A 176 9.81 5.53 13.98
CA GLN A 176 9.22 6.78 13.55
C GLN A 176 8.99 7.74 14.73
N TYR A 177 8.93 9.03 14.44
CA TYR A 177 8.49 10.02 15.40
C TYR A 177 6.96 10.04 15.47
N ILE A 178 6.41 9.65 16.62
CA ILE A 178 4.98 9.76 16.90
C ILE A 178 4.76 10.97 17.78
N PRO A 179 4.12 12.04 17.28
CA PRO A 179 3.87 13.25 18.07
C PRO A 179 2.89 12.95 19.20
N ALA A 180 3.07 13.64 20.34
CA ALA A 180 2.16 13.52 21.48
C ALA A 180 0.73 14.01 21.16
N SER A 181 0.59 14.86 20.12
CA SER A 181 -0.69 15.32 19.59
C SER A 181 -0.60 15.52 18.09
N PHE A 182 -1.68 15.29 17.39
CA PHE A 182 -1.83 15.53 15.96
C PHE A 182 -3.13 16.31 15.68
N THR A 183 -3.19 16.99 14.54
CA THR A 183 -4.45 17.60 14.08
C THR A 183 -5.41 16.47 13.71
N PRO A 184 -6.59 16.37 14.32
CA PRO A 184 -7.58 15.38 13.95
C PRO A 184 -8.01 15.54 12.49
N ARG A 185 -8.51 14.46 11.92
CA ARG A 185 -9.16 14.46 10.61
C ARG A 185 -10.28 15.51 10.55
N MET A 186 -10.52 16.03 9.36
CA MET A 186 -11.56 17.04 9.14
C MET A 186 -12.94 16.39 9.22
N GLU A 187 -13.77 16.87 10.16
CA GLU A 187 -15.16 16.42 10.32
C GLU A 187 -16.11 17.25 9.47
N ASP A 188 -15.97 18.60 9.50
CA ASP A 188 -16.73 19.52 8.65
C ASP A 188 -16.05 19.63 7.29
N LEU A 189 -16.76 19.27 6.23
CA LEU A 189 -16.20 19.11 4.89
C LEU A 189 -16.46 20.33 4.00
N PRO A 190 -15.66 20.56 2.97
CA PRO A 190 -15.94 21.56 1.93
C PRO A 190 -17.26 21.26 1.22
N PRO A 191 -17.96 22.27 0.69
CA PRO A 191 -19.22 22.08 -0.05
C PRO A 191 -19.01 21.73 -1.53
N ASP A 192 -17.75 21.55 -1.98
CA ASP A 192 -17.46 21.21 -3.36
C ASP A 192 -17.69 19.72 -3.63
N GLU A 193 -18.03 19.40 -4.87
CA GLU A 193 -18.29 18.03 -5.34
C GLU A 193 -17.12 17.49 -6.20
N ASN A 194 -16.03 18.23 -6.33
CA ASN A 194 -14.94 17.86 -7.23
C ASN A 194 -14.11 16.70 -6.64
N PHE A 195 -13.72 15.80 -7.51
CA PHE A 195 -12.68 14.80 -7.26
C PHE A 195 -11.52 15.08 -8.23
N HIS A 196 -10.45 15.68 -7.74
CA HIS A 196 -9.37 16.24 -8.57
C HIS A 196 -9.96 17.26 -9.57
N GLU A 197 -9.80 17.04 -10.87
CA GLU A 197 -10.37 17.85 -11.95
C GLU A 197 -11.68 17.25 -12.50
N LEU A 198 -12.17 16.16 -11.87
CA LEU A 198 -13.39 15.47 -12.29
C LEU A 198 -14.61 16.05 -11.57
N GLU A 199 -15.70 16.15 -12.31
CA GLU A 199 -16.99 16.64 -11.84
C GLU A 199 -18.08 15.56 -11.97
N PRO A 200 -19.15 15.65 -11.13
CA PRO A 200 -20.28 14.71 -11.26
C PRO A 200 -20.91 14.77 -12.65
N PRO A 201 -21.70 13.78 -13.09
CA PRO A 201 -22.24 12.73 -12.21
C PRO A 201 -21.42 11.43 -12.17
N HIS A 202 -20.46 11.24 -13.06
CA HIS A 202 -19.74 9.96 -13.19
C HIS A 202 -18.24 10.14 -13.35
N LEU A 203 -17.48 9.18 -12.78
CA LEU A 203 -16.04 9.07 -13.01
C LEU A 203 -15.75 8.76 -14.47
N ASN A 204 -14.75 9.42 -15.02
CA ASN A 204 -14.16 8.99 -16.27
C ASN A 204 -13.15 7.86 -15.99
N PHE A 205 -13.55 6.63 -16.24
CA PHE A 205 -12.75 5.44 -15.94
C PHE A 205 -11.45 5.36 -16.76
N ASP A 206 -11.39 6.02 -17.93
CA ASP A 206 -10.16 6.15 -18.73
C ASP A 206 -9.07 6.98 -18.02
N GLN A 207 -9.44 7.70 -16.96
CA GLN A 207 -8.51 8.47 -16.13
C GLN A 207 -8.07 7.71 -14.87
N LEU A 208 -8.47 6.45 -14.73
CA LEU A 208 -8.11 5.59 -13.61
C LEU A 208 -7.19 4.45 -14.05
N ALA A 209 -6.13 4.21 -13.30
CA ALA A 209 -5.09 3.23 -13.58
C ALA A 209 -5.51 1.78 -13.24
N ILE A 210 -6.66 1.32 -13.75
CA ILE A 210 -7.16 -0.05 -13.53
C ILE A 210 -6.20 -1.09 -14.11
N ASP A 211 -5.52 -0.77 -15.21
CA ASP A 211 -4.53 -1.65 -15.84
C ASP A 211 -3.39 -2.03 -14.90
N VAL A 212 -3.08 -1.18 -13.91
CA VAL A 212 -2.06 -1.47 -12.90
C VAL A 212 -2.51 -2.60 -11.96
N LEU A 213 -3.81 -2.69 -11.63
CA LEU A 213 -4.33 -3.85 -10.87
C LEU A 213 -4.26 -5.14 -11.69
N GLN A 214 -4.55 -5.05 -12.99
CA GLN A 214 -4.39 -6.18 -13.91
C GLN A 214 -2.93 -6.64 -13.98
N ALA A 215 -1.99 -5.70 -14.04
CA ALA A 215 -0.56 -5.98 -13.96
C ALA A 215 -0.18 -6.66 -12.63
N GLY A 216 -0.76 -6.24 -11.53
CA GLY A 216 -0.58 -6.88 -10.23
C GLY A 216 -1.03 -8.34 -10.21
N GLN A 217 -2.17 -8.65 -10.82
CA GLN A 217 -2.63 -10.03 -10.98
C GLN A 217 -1.67 -10.88 -11.83
N GLN A 218 -1.07 -10.29 -12.86
CA GLN A 218 -0.05 -10.96 -13.68
C GLN A 218 1.25 -11.17 -12.89
N ALA A 219 1.69 -10.16 -12.14
CA ALA A 219 2.93 -10.19 -11.36
C ALA A 219 2.94 -11.29 -10.29
N VAL A 220 1.81 -11.56 -9.65
CA VAL A 220 1.73 -12.63 -8.62
C VAL A 220 1.64 -14.03 -9.21
N GLY A 221 1.28 -14.18 -10.49
CA GLY A 221 1.15 -15.47 -11.16
C GLY A 221 0.09 -16.35 -10.50
N GLN A 222 0.50 -17.45 -9.88
CA GLN A 222 -0.40 -18.39 -9.20
C GLN A 222 -0.61 -18.06 -7.70
N VAL A 223 0.12 -17.08 -7.17
CA VAL A 223 -0.03 -16.69 -5.77
C VAL A 223 -1.36 -15.93 -5.61
N PRO A 224 -2.22 -16.30 -4.64
CA PRO A 224 -3.45 -15.58 -4.38
C PRO A 224 -3.19 -14.10 -4.10
N LEU A 225 -3.82 -13.23 -4.88
CA LEU A 225 -3.88 -11.79 -4.64
C LEU A 225 -5.30 -11.42 -4.21
N VAL A 226 -5.42 -10.87 -3.00
CA VAL A 226 -6.68 -10.31 -2.50
C VAL A 226 -6.58 -8.80 -2.54
N ILE A 227 -7.44 -8.15 -3.33
CA ILE A 227 -7.56 -6.71 -3.40
C ILE A 227 -8.61 -6.28 -2.38
N ILE A 228 -8.25 -5.34 -1.52
CA ILE A 228 -9.15 -4.84 -0.47
C ILE A 228 -9.35 -3.35 -0.67
N ASN A 229 -10.60 -2.92 -0.87
CA ASN A 229 -10.93 -1.52 -0.68
C ASN A 229 -10.85 -1.21 0.81
N GLU A 230 -9.83 -0.42 1.19
CA GLU A 230 -9.50 -0.20 2.59
C GLU A 230 -10.56 0.61 3.33
N PRO A 231 -10.68 0.41 4.65
CA PRO A 231 -11.58 1.21 5.47
C PRO A 231 -11.20 2.69 5.44
N MET A 232 -12.23 3.55 5.41
CA MET A 232 -12.04 4.99 5.45
C MET A 232 -12.93 5.67 6.49
N PHE A 233 -12.49 6.84 6.91
CA PHE A 233 -13.30 7.72 7.73
C PHE A 233 -14.53 8.22 6.95
N ILE A 234 -15.70 8.10 7.58
CA ILE A 234 -16.97 8.61 7.06
C ILE A 234 -17.45 9.71 8.00
N SER A 235 -17.40 10.96 7.51
CA SER A 235 -17.82 12.13 8.27
C SER A 235 -19.34 12.12 8.54
N GLN A 236 -19.70 12.61 9.72
CA GLN A 236 -21.07 12.95 10.11
C GLN A 236 -21.28 14.47 10.26
N GLY A 237 -20.24 15.26 9.97
CA GLY A 237 -20.25 16.70 10.11
C GLY A 237 -20.92 17.44 8.95
N LYS A 238 -20.63 18.74 8.86
CA LYS A 238 -21.16 19.60 7.81
C LYS A 238 -20.76 19.07 6.43
N ASN A 239 -21.70 19.09 5.46
CA ASN A 239 -21.56 18.63 4.08
C ASN A 239 -21.25 17.12 3.92
N SER A 240 -21.47 16.30 4.97
CA SER A 240 -21.36 14.85 4.89
C SER A 240 -22.33 14.20 3.90
N HIS A 241 -23.39 14.92 3.49
CA HIS A 241 -24.31 14.49 2.41
C HIS A 241 -23.72 14.66 1.01
N ILE A 242 -22.65 15.49 0.85
CA ILE A 242 -21.95 15.71 -0.41
C ILE A 242 -20.70 14.83 -0.49
N ARG A 243 -19.95 14.73 0.60
CA ARG A 243 -18.68 14.01 0.65
C ARG A 243 -18.67 12.99 1.79
N TYR A 244 -17.97 11.87 1.59
CA TYR A 244 -17.68 10.94 2.68
C TYR A 244 -16.61 11.49 3.63
N ASN A 245 -15.57 12.10 3.07
CA ASN A 245 -14.46 12.71 3.80
C ASN A 245 -13.77 13.78 2.94
N TYR A 246 -12.64 14.29 3.42
CA TYR A 246 -11.88 15.32 2.70
C TYR A 246 -11.46 14.86 1.29
N TYR A 247 -11.08 13.59 1.08
CA TYR A 247 -10.67 13.09 -0.23
C TYR A 247 -11.88 12.86 -1.16
N TYR A 248 -12.98 12.29 -0.66
CA TYR A 248 -13.97 11.64 -1.51
C TYR A 248 -15.33 12.32 -1.50
N PRO A 249 -15.74 12.99 -2.60
CA PRO A 249 -17.15 13.24 -2.85
C PRO A 249 -17.90 11.92 -3.04
N ARG A 250 -19.15 11.86 -2.59
CA ARG A 250 -19.93 10.62 -2.58
C ARG A 250 -20.08 10.02 -3.96
N TRP A 251 -20.44 10.84 -4.96
CA TRP A 251 -20.64 10.37 -6.32
C TRP A 251 -19.41 9.63 -6.89
N ALA A 252 -18.22 10.19 -6.68
CA ALA A 252 -17.00 9.60 -7.22
C ALA A 252 -16.63 8.29 -6.50
N TYR A 253 -16.79 8.26 -5.17
CA TYR A 253 -16.46 7.06 -4.41
C TYR A 253 -17.48 5.93 -4.64
N ASP A 254 -18.76 6.27 -4.80
CA ASP A 254 -19.80 5.28 -5.12
C ASP A 254 -19.59 4.68 -6.52
N ASP A 255 -19.27 5.50 -7.53
CA ASP A 255 -18.89 5.04 -8.87
C ASP A 255 -17.64 4.14 -8.84
N TYR A 256 -16.62 4.54 -8.08
CA TYR A 256 -15.41 3.72 -7.90
C TYR A 256 -15.72 2.34 -7.31
N ARG A 257 -16.56 2.27 -6.28
CA ARG A 257 -16.93 0.99 -5.67
C ARG A 257 -17.67 0.08 -6.66
N LEU A 258 -18.57 0.66 -7.47
CA LEU A 258 -19.23 -0.07 -8.55
C LEU A 258 -18.23 -0.57 -9.59
N LEU A 259 -17.33 0.29 -10.05
CA LEU A 259 -16.26 -0.08 -10.97
C LEU A 259 -15.42 -1.25 -10.44
N MET A 260 -15.01 -1.18 -9.18
CA MET A 260 -14.20 -2.23 -8.57
C MET A 260 -14.96 -3.56 -8.47
N ALA A 261 -16.23 -3.53 -8.09
CA ALA A 261 -17.06 -4.71 -8.03
C ALA A 261 -17.26 -5.35 -9.42
N GLU A 262 -17.58 -4.54 -10.44
CA GLU A 262 -17.76 -5.00 -11.81
C GLU A 262 -16.46 -5.53 -12.42
N SER A 263 -15.35 -4.78 -12.29
CA SER A 263 -14.05 -5.19 -12.81
C SER A 263 -13.57 -6.48 -12.16
N SER A 264 -13.76 -6.61 -10.85
CA SER A 264 -13.36 -7.80 -10.11
C SER A 264 -14.19 -9.03 -10.53
N ALA A 265 -15.49 -8.86 -10.71
CA ALA A 265 -16.37 -9.92 -11.19
C ALA A 265 -16.01 -10.35 -12.63
N ALA A 266 -15.76 -9.38 -13.52
CA ALA A 266 -15.44 -9.63 -14.92
C ALA A 266 -14.09 -10.35 -15.10
N ASN A 267 -13.10 -10.05 -14.25
CA ASN A 267 -11.75 -10.59 -14.34
C ASN A 267 -11.48 -11.74 -13.35
N GLY A 268 -12.44 -12.10 -12.51
CA GLY A 268 -12.28 -13.15 -11.49
C GLY A 268 -11.30 -12.77 -10.38
N TRP A 269 -11.16 -11.48 -10.07
CA TRP A 269 -10.28 -11.02 -8.97
C TRP A 269 -10.92 -11.32 -7.62
N ARG A 270 -10.08 -11.63 -6.63
CA ARG A 270 -10.52 -11.72 -5.24
C ARG A 270 -10.57 -10.30 -4.67
N TYR A 271 -11.75 -9.73 -4.60
CA TYR A 271 -11.98 -8.37 -4.12
C TYR A 271 -12.89 -8.34 -2.90
N LEU A 272 -12.53 -7.52 -1.92
CA LEU A 272 -13.31 -7.29 -0.72
C LEU A 272 -13.48 -5.80 -0.46
N ASP A 273 -14.71 -5.35 -0.32
CA ASP A 273 -15.05 -3.95 -0.05
C ASP A 273 -15.23 -3.73 1.45
N LEU A 274 -14.19 -3.24 2.12
CA LEU A 274 -14.19 -2.98 3.57
C LEU A 274 -14.28 -1.48 3.91
N TRP A 275 -14.67 -0.65 2.98
CA TRP A 275 -14.63 0.81 3.08
C TRP A 275 -15.27 1.40 4.35
N ASP A 276 -16.32 0.79 4.91
CA ASP A 276 -17.07 1.21 6.10
C ASP A 276 -16.96 0.21 7.28
N ALA A 277 -16.05 -0.76 7.18
CA ALA A 277 -15.92 -1.83 8.17
C ALA A 277 -15.37 -1.36 9.53
N ILE A 278 -14.69 -0.21 9.57
CA ILE A 278 -14.09 0.33 10.80
C ILE A 278 -14.84 1.59 11.24
N PRO A 279 -15.23 1.70 12.54
CA PRO A 279 -15.97 2.85 13.04
C PRO A 279 -15.22 4.18 12.83
N ALA A 280 -15.95 5.25 12.54
CA ALA A 280 -15.38 6.58 12.31
C ALA A 280 -14.52 7.10 13.49
N SER A 281 -14.80 6.69 14.72
CA SER A 281 -14.00 7.03 15.91
C SER A 281 -12.58 6.50 15.88
N GLU A 282 -12.32 5.46 15.10
CA GLU A 282 -11.03 4.78 15.01
C GLU A 282 -10.06 5.43 13.98
N PHE A 283 -10.46 6.53 13.35
CA PHE A 283 -9.57 7.27 12.44
C PHE A 283 -8.94 8.46 13.13
N THR A 284 -7.67 8.75 12.85
CA THR A 284 -6.84 9.73 13.55
C THR A 284 -6.74 11.07 12.83
N ASN A 285 -5.72 11.32 12.08
CA ASN A 285 -5.42 12.61 11.43
C ASN A 285 -5.76 12.64 9.92
N SER A 286 -6.19 11.53 9.37
CA SER A 286 -6.51 11.37 7.94
C SER A 286 -7.74 10.49 7.76
N ALA A 287 -8.27 10.48 6.57
CA ALA A 287 -9.41 9.62 6.21
C ALA A 287 -9.07 8.12 6.18
N VAL A 288 -7.79 7.76 6.12
CA VAL A 288 -7.34 6.35 6.04
C VAL A 288 -6.44 5.94 7.22
N HIS A 289 -5.92 6.88 8.01
CA HIS A 289 -5.05 6.56 9.14
C HIS A 289 -5.86 6.13 10.36
N MET A 290 -5.80 4.86 10.68
CA MET A 290 -6.52 4.28 11.81
C MET A 290 -5.75 4.44 13.13
N SER A 291 -6.49 4.39 14.24
CA SER A 291 -5.93 4.20 15.57
C SER A 291 -5.37 2.78 15.73
N SER A 292 -4.65 2.53 16.81
CA SER A 292 -4.20 1.18 17.17
C SER A 292 -5.38 0.19 17.29
N SER A 293 -6.51 0.63 17.85
CA SER A 293 -7.73 -0.19 17.99
C SER A 293 -8.38 -0.46 16.62
N GLY A 294 -8.49 0.55 15.74
CA GLY A 294 -9.02 0.36 14.39
C GLY A 294 -8.15 -0.58 13.56
N THR A 295 -6.83 -0.46 13.67
CA THR A 295 -5.88 -1.35 13.01
C THR A 295 -5.99 -2.79 13.51
N ALA A 296 -6.21 -2.99 14.81
CA ALA A 296 -6.45 -4.33 15.38
C ALA A 296 -7.75 -4.94 14.85
N GLN A 297 -8.84 -4.16 14.75
CA GLN A 297 -10.10 -4.61 14.16
C GLN A 297 -9.93 -5.01 12.69
N LEU A 298 -9.17 -4.24 11.91
CA LEU A 298 -8.86 -4.61 10.52
C LEU A 298 -8.03 -5.90 10.47
N ALA A 299 -7.07 -6.08 11.37
CA ALA A 299 -6.28 -7.31 11.43
C ALA A 299 -7.15 -8.55 11.69
N ASP A 300 -8.16 -8.45 12.57
CA ASP A 300 -9.10 -9.54 12.83
C ASP A 300 -9.89 -9.90 11.56
N LEU A 301 -10.39 -8.91 10.81
CA LEU A 301 -11.04 -9.15 9.52
C LEU A 301 -10.11 -9.81 8.50
N LEU A 302 -8.84 -9.38 8.46
CA LEU A 302 -7.85 -9.99 7.55
C LEU A 302 -7.47 -11.41 7.95
N CYS A 303 -7.53 -11.79 9.22
CA CYS A 303 -7.37 -13.18 9.63
C CYS A 303 -8.44 -14.09 8.99
N GLU A 304 -9.69 -13.64 8.95
CA GLU A 304 -10.78 -14.37 8.29
C GLU A 304 -10.54 -14.47 6.77
N VAL A 305 -10.09 -13.38 6.14
CA VAL A 305 -9.72 -13.36 4.72
C VAL A 305 -8.60 -14.35 4.41
N ILE A 306 -7.55 -14.38 5.22
CA ILE A 306 -6.42 -15.29 5.06
C ILE A 306 -6.89 -16.74 5.17
N LEU A 307 -7.68 -17.06 6.20
CA LEU A 307 -8.21 -18.42 6.40
C LEU A 307 -9.08 -18.88 5.23
N ALA A 308 -9.99 -18.02 4.77
CA ALA A 308 -10.89 -18.34 3.66
C ALA A 308 -10.12 -18.62 2.35
N ASN A 309 -9.06 -17.87 2.08
CA ASN A 309 -8.31 -17.98 0.83
C ASN A 309 -7.17 -19.00 0.87
N ALA A 310 -6.70 -19.39 2.05
CA ALA A 310 -5.66 -20.41 2.20
C ALA A 310 -6.20 -21.85 2.01
N VAL A 311 -7.51 -22.07 2.19
CA VAL A 311 -8.15 -23.38 2.06
C VAL A 311 -8.43 -23.76 0.59
N ASP A 312 -8.53 -22.76 -0.30
CA ASP A 312 -8.84 -22.95 -1.73
C ASP A 312 -7.62 -23.35 -2.60
N LEU A 313 -6.48 -23.63 -1.99
CA LEU A 313 -5.30 -24.10 -2.72
C LEU A 313 -5.37 -25.62 -2.90
N PRO A 314 -5.24 -26.13 -4.15
CA PRO A 314 -5.35 -27.55 -4.47
C PRO A 314 -4.25 -28.41 -3.85
#